data_77e0285fb5dafbc2438d1353a5bfe9b1
#
_entry.id   77e0285fb5dafbc2438d1353a5bfe9b1
#
_cell.length_a   1.000
_cell.length_b   1.000
_cell.length_c   1.000
_cell.angle_alpha   90.00
_cell.angle_beta   90.00
_cell.angle_gamma   90.00
#
_symmetry.space_group_name_H-M   'P 1'
#
loop_
_entity.id
_entity.type
_entity.pdbx_description
1 polymer ?
#
loop_
_entity_poly.entity_id
_entity_poly.type
_entity_poly.pdbx_seq_one_letter_code
_entity_poly.pdbx_strand_id
1 'polypeptide(L)'
;MNSNNNWYDLRLRLISGFFLLIISAFCIYFGDFVFTFFVISLVGVMHLELGKMLSPMSAQAMWLSAVLSMVVTFWLLVSDSSYWPILLLAINFYFQKHFFHQSRNFGAVYSLAVIVCGIIFYRVRLEFGLYHTVWLIGIVVVTDTAGYFIGRIIGGPKVFPRISPKKTW
;
A
#
# COMPACT_ATOMS: atom_id res chain seq x y z
N MET A 1 0.19 17.55 -28.47
CA MET A 1 0.30 16.49 -27.42
C MET A 1 -0.19 15.18 -28.04
N ASN A 2 0.73 14.22 -28.27
CA ASN A 2 0.45 13.01 -29.06
C ASN A 2 -0.58 12.10 -28.37
N SER A 3 -1.72 11.88 -29.01
CA SER A 3 -2.78 10.96 -28.54
C SER A 3 -2.30 9.50 -28.40
N ASN A 4 -1.31 9.10 -29.17
CA ASN A 4 -0.76 7.73 -29.15
C ASN A 4 -0.08 7.35 -27.81
N ASN A 5 0.55 8.30 -27.11
CA ASN A 5 1.18 8.02 -25.80
C ASN A 5 0.15 7.72 -24.71
N ASN A 6 -1.03 8.34 -24.75
CA ASN A 6 -2.06 8.13 -23.74
C ASN A 6 -2.68 6.72 -23.79
N TRP A 7 -2.77 6.10 -24.96
CA TRP A 7 -3.30 4.73 -25.11
C TRP A 7 -2.27 3.67 -24.73
N TYR A 8 -0.99 3.93 -24.97
CA TYR A 8 0.09 3.04 -24.56
C TYR A 8 0.21 2.96 -23.03
N ASP A 9 0.20 4.11 -22.36
CA ASP A 9 0.21 4.17 -20.89
C ASP A 9 -1.01 3.50 -20.27
N LEU A 10 -2.18 3.63 -20.88
CA LEU A 10 -3.39 2.96 -20.40
C LEU A 10 -3.28 1.44 -20.51
N ARG A 11 -2.80 0.93 -21.64
CA ARG A 11 -2.58 -0.52 -21.85
C ARG A 11 -1.60 -1.10 -20.83
N LEU A 12 -0.48 -0.42 -20.58
CA LEU A 12 0.49 -0.88 -19.59
C LEU A 12 -0.11 -0.93 -18.19
N ARG A 13 -0.91 0.05 -17.81
CA ARG A 13 -1.61 0.06 -16.50
C ARG A 13 -2.65 -1.04 -16.39
N LEU A 14 -3.40 -1.30 -17.44
CA LEU A 14 -4.38 -2.39 -17.46
C LEU A 14 -3.70 -3.76 -17.36
N ILE A 15 -2.61 -3.98 -18.10
CA ILE A 15 -1.86 -5.23 -18.07
C ILE A 15 -1.23 -5.42 -16.68
N SER A 16 -0.55 -4.42 -16.13
CA SER A 16 0.06 -4.52 -14.80
C SER A 16 -0.98 -4.72 -13.70
N GLY A 17 -2.11 -4.02 -13.77
CA GLY A 17 -3.22 -4.18 -12.84
C GLY A 17 -3.84 -5.58 -12.90
N PHE A 18 -4.00 -6.14 -14.10
CA PHE A 18 -4.50 -7.50 -14.28
C PHE A 18 -3.56 -8.56 -13.69
N PHE A 19 -2.25 -8.42 -13.92
CA PHE A 19 -1.26 -9.32 -13.29
C PHE A 19 -1.25 -9.21 -11.76
N LEU A 20 -1.34 -8.01 -11.22
CA LEU A 20 -1.44 -7.79 -9.78
C LEU A 20 -2.71 -8.41 -9.19
N LEU A 21 -3.84 -8.33 -9.88
CA LEU A 21 -5.08 -8.99 -9.47
C LEU A 21 -4.94 -10.51 -9.45
N ILE A 22 -4.31 -11.12 -10.45
CA ILE A 22 -4.07 -12.56 -10.48
C ILE A 22 -3.16 -12.99 -9.34
N ILE A 23 -2.04 -12.29 -9.13
CA ILE A 23 -1.10 -12.59 -8.05
C ILE A 23 -1.79 -12.45 -6.70
N SER A 24 -2.54 -11.38 -6.47
CA SER A 24 -3.25 -11.18 -5.20
C SER A 24 -4.31 -12.25 -4.97
N ALA A 25 -5.10 -12.60 -6.00
CA ALA A 25 -6.11 -13.66 -5.92
C ALA A 25 -5.47 -15.02 -5.58
N PHE A 26 -4.34 -15.33 -6.21
CA PHE A 26 -3.56 -16.53 -5.92
C PHE A 26 -3.08 -16.54 -4.45
N CYS A 27 -2.45 -15.46 -3.99
CA CYS A 27 -1.94 -15.38 -2.61
C CYS A 27 -3.07 -15.48 -1.57
N ILE A 28 -4.21 -14.86 -1.84
CA ILE A 28 -5.38 -14.89 -0.94
C ILE A 28 -6.00 -16.29 -0.91
N TYR A 29 -6.06 -16.97 -2.06
CA TYR A 29 -6.62 -18.33 -2.16
C TYR A 29 -5.80 -19.33 -1.37
N PHE A 30 -4.47 -19.36 -1.57
CA PHE A 30 -3.59 -20.30 -0.87
C PHE A 30 -3.48 -20.00 0.63
N GLY A 31 -3.60 -18.72 1.04
CA GLY A 31 -3.55 -18.35 2.46
C GLY A 31 -2.19 -18.58 3.11
N ASP A 32 -2.21 -18.84 4.42
CA ASP A 32 -1.05 -19.19 5.26
C ASP A 32 0.24 -18.40 4.96
N PHE A 33 1.36 -19.10 4.74
CA PHE A 33 2.65 -18.46 4.46
C PHE A 33 2.64 -17.61 3.18
N VAL A 34 1.94 -18.05 2.14
CA VAL A 34 1.89 -17.31 0.85
C VAL A 34 1.23 -15.95 1.05
N PHE A 35 0.13 -15.93 1.80
CA PHE A 35 -0.57 -14.69 2.11
C PHE A 35 0.23 -13.80 3.07
N THR A 36 0.91 -14.39 4.05
CA THR A 36 1.81 -13.67 4.97
C THR A 36 2.90 -12.93 4.18
N PHE A 37 3.62 -13.63 3.31
CA PHE A 37 4.65 -13.03 2.46
C PHE A 37 4.09 -11.95 1.52
N PHE A 38 2.89 -12.15 1.00
CA PHE A 38 2.21 -11.15 0.17
C PHE A 38 1.95 -9.86 0.95
N VAL A 39 1.37 -9.94 2.16
CA VAL A 39 1.11 -8.77 3.00
C VAL A 39 2.41 -8.02 3.36
N ILE A 40 3.45 -8.76 3.76
CA ILE A 40 4.76 -8.17 4.07
C ILE A 40 5.35 -7.46 2.85
N SER A 41 5.25 -8.06 1.67
CA SER A 41 5.73 -7.47 0.41
C SER A 41 4.97 -6.19 0.08
N LEU A 42 3.65 -6.16 0.27
CA LEU A 42 2.85 -4.95 0.09
C LEU A 42 3.30 -3.83 1.02
N VAL A 43 3.51 -4.13 2.31
CA VAL A 43 4.04 -3.15 3.27
C VAL A 43 5.39 -2.61 2.81
N GLY A 44 6.30 -3.47 2.35
CA GLY A 44 7.60 -3.07 1.83
C GLY A 44 7.50 -2.13 0.61
N VAL A 45 6.68 -2.50 -0.38
CA VAL A 45 6.46 -1.68 -1.58
C VAL A 45 5.87 -0.32 -1.22
N MET A 46 4.89 -0.27 -0.31
CA MET A 46 4.30 1.00 0.13
C MET A 46 5.32 1.90 0.85
N HIS A 47 6.27 1.33 1.60
CA HIS A 47 7.36 2.10 2.22
C HIS A 47 8.35 2.63 1.19
N LEU A 48 8.69 1.86 0.15
CA LEU A 48 9.53 2.35 -0.94
C LEU A 48 8.86 3.51 -1.69
N GLU A 49 7.56 3.42 -1.97
CA GLU A 49 6.82 4.52 -2.60
C GLU A 49 6.73 5.76 -1.69
N LEU A 50 6.52 5.55 -0.38
CA LEU A 50 6.54 6.63 0.60
C LEU A 50 7.89 7.36 0.60
N GLY A 51 8.98 6.61 0.58
CA GLY A 51 10.34 7.17 0.51
C GLY A 51 10.56 8.03 -0.73
N LYS A 52 10.06 7.61 -1.89
CA LYS A 52 10.13 8.40 -3.13
C LYS A 52 9.30 9.69 -3.07
N MET A 53 8.18 9.67 -2.37
CA MET A 53 7.25 10.82 -2.30
C MET A 53 7.69 11.90 -1.32
N LEU A 54 8.26 11.52 -0.19
CA LEU A 54 8.45 12.45 0.95
C LEU A 54 9.81 13.13 1.01
N SER A 55 10.83 12.60 0.34
CA SER A 55 12.16 13.18 0.53
C SER A 55 13.12 12.73 -0.59
N PRO A 56 14.12 13.54 -0.91
CA PRO A 56 15.32 13.08 -1.62
C PRO A 56 16.15 12.19 -0.67
N MET A 57 15.58 11.06 -0.26
CA MET A 57 16.31 10.05 0.52
C MET A 57 17.33 9.36 -0.35
N SER A 58 18.48 9.00 0.22
CA SER A 58 19.37 8.08 -0.46
C SER A 58 18.66 6.75 -0.73
N ALA A 59 18.97 6.09 -1.84
CA ALA A 59 18.38 4.79 -2.16
C ALA A 59 18.56 3.78 -1.01
N GLN A 60 19.72 3.83 -0.32
CA GLN A 60 19.99 2.98 0.83
C GLN A 60 19.02 3.23 2.00
N ALA A 61 18.74 4.50 2.34
CA ALA A 61 17.80 4.82 3.42
C ALA A 61 16.37 4.37 3.10
N MET A 62 15.93 4.49 1.84
CA MET A 62 14.63 3.97 1.40
C MET A 62 14.52 2.45 1.58
N TRP A 63 15.54 1.70 1.14
CA TRP A 63 15.57 0.26 1.30
C TRP A 63 15.62 -0.16 2.77
N LEU A 64 16.43 0.50 3.60
CA LEU A 64 16.49 0.21 5.04
C LEU A 64 15.16 0.47 5.74
N SER A 65 14.50 1.56 5.42
CA SER A 65 13.15 1.88 5.93
C SER A 65 12.13 0.80 5.57
N ALA A 66 12.11 0.37 4.31
CA ALA A 66 11.21 -0.68 3.84
C ALA A 66 11.50 -2.03 4.50
N VAL A 67 12.76 -2.45 4.54
CA VAL A 67 13.18 -3.72 5.17
C VAL A 67 12.85 -3.73 6.66
N LEU A 68 13.12 -2.65 7.38
CA LEU A 68 12.77 -2.52 8.79
C LEU A 68 11.27 -2.74 9.01
N SER A 69 10.43 -2.07 8.21
CA SER A 69 8.97 -2.20 8.31
C SER A 69 8.48 -3.60 7.94
N MET A 70 9.11 -4.25 6.95
CA MET A 70 8.82 -5.66 6.61
C MET A 70 9.15 -6.60 7.77
N VAL A 71 10.32 -6.44 8.40
CA VAL A 71 10.75 -7.26 9.55
C VAL A 71 9.81 -7.06 10.73
N VAL A 72 9.47 -5.80 11.05
CA VAL A 72 8.51 -5.50 12.11
C VAL A 72 7.16 -6.12 11.83
N THR A 73 6.65 -5.99 10.60
CA THR A 73 5.37 -6.59 10.21
C THR A 73 5.42 -8.11 10.31
N PHE A 74 6.50 -8.75 9.84
CA PHE A 74 6.67 -10.21 9.97
C PHE A 74 6.58 -10.66 11.43
N TRP A 75 7.32 -10.02 12.32
CA TRP A 75 7.26 -10.33 13.75
C TRP A 75 5.88 -10.13 14.36
N LEU A 76 5.18 -9.07 13.98
CA LEU A 76 3.82 -8.79 14.46
C LEU A 76 2.79 -9.81 13.96
N LEU A 77 3.01 -10.41 12.80
CA LEU A 77 2.12 -11.44 12.25
C LEU A 77 2.38 -12.84 12.83
N VAL A 78 3.62 -13.13 13.20
CA VAL A 78 4.03 -14.48 13.67
C VAL A 78 4.02 -14.60 15.19
N SER A 79 4.17 -13.49 15.92
CA SER A 79 4.30 -13.51 17.38
C SER A 79 2.93 -13.47 18.07
N ASP A 80 2.68 -14.46 18.93
CA ASP A 80 1.44 -14.54 19.74
C ASP A 80 1.52 -13.76 21.06
N SER A 81 2.63 -13.05 21.32
CA SER A 81 2.83 -12.36 22.60
C SER A 81 2.19 -10.97 22.66
N SER A 82 1.53 -10.66 23.77
CA SER A 82 0.70 -9.44 23.94
C SER A 82 1.47 -8.13 24.11
N TYR A 83 2.75 -8.16 24.50
CA TYR A 83 3.47 -6.92 24.88
C TYR A 83 4.46 -6.41 23.84
N TRP A 84 5.11 -7.30 23.10
CA TRP A 84 6.11 -6.96 22.08
C TRP A 84 5.60 -6.14 20.90
N PRO A 85 4.32 -6.27 20.46
CA PRO A 85 3.80 -5.50 19.35
C PRO A 85 3.92 -3.99 19.52
N ILE A 86 3.59 -3.48 20.71
CA ILE A 86 3.63 -2.03 20.99
C ILE A 86 5.08 -1.53 20.96
N LEU A 87 6.01 -2.30 21.54
CA LEU A 87 7.43 -1.96 21.54
C LEU A 87 8.00 -1.92 20.11
N LEU A 88 7.69 -2.92 19.30
CA LEU A 88 8.13 -3.00 17.91
C LEU A 88 7.60 -1.85 17.07
N LEU A 89 6.33 -1.48 17.23
CA LEU A 89 5.75 -0.32 16.57
C LEU A 89 6.40 0.99 17.02
N ALA A 90 6.68 1.13 18.32
CA ALA A 90 7.39 2.29 18.85
C ALA A 90 8.81 2.41 18.30
N ILE A 91 9.54 1.31 18.24
CA ILE A 91 10.88 1.23 17.63
C ILE A 91 10.80 1.62 16.15
N ASN A 92 9.88 1.02 15.38
CA ASN A 92 9.69 1.37 13.98
C ASN A 92 9.40 2.87 13.82
N PHE A 93 8.47 3.42 14.61
CA PHE A 93 8.13 4.84 14.59
C PHE A 93 9.35 5.74 14.82
N TYR A 94 10.17 5.40 15.81
CA TYR A 94 11.39 6.17 16.13
C TYR A 94 12.39 6.16 14.95
N PHE A 95 12.65 4.98 14.39
CA PHE A 95 13.55 4.84 13.23
C PHE A 95 13.02 5.55 11.99
N GLN A 96 11.73 5.42 11.71
CA GLN A 96 11.12 6.11 10.56
C GLN A 96 11.20 7.63 10.70
N LYS A 97 11.04 8.15 11.90
CA LYS A 97 11.26 9.58 12.20
C LYS A 97 12.69 10.04 11.87
N HIS A 98 13.65 9.16 12.01
CA HIS A 98 15.05 9.44 11.68
C HIS A 98 15.30 9.37 10.16
N PHE A 99 14.70 8.42 9.47
CA PHE A 99 14.83 8.28 8.01
C PHE A 99 14.15 9.42 7.25
N PHE A 100 12.98 9.88 7.67
CA PHE A 100 12.22 10.95 6.99
C PHE A 100 12.60 12.35 7.52
N HIS A 101 13.81 12.81 7.22
CA HIS A 101 14.38 14.06 7.76
C HIS A 101 13.52 15.31 7.53
N GLN A 102 12.92 15.45 6.35
CA GLN A 102 12.16 16.64 5.95
C GLN A 102 10.69 16.60 6.42
N SER A 103 10.11 15.42 6.57
CA SER A 103 8.70 15.20 6.96
C SER A 103 8.58 14.18 8.09
N ARG A 104 9.40 14.34 9.14
CA ARG A 104 9.60 13.36 10.22
C ARG A 104 8.32 12.75 10.78
N ASN A 105 7.41 13.62 11.24
CA ASN A 105 6.19 13.16 11.90
C ASN A 105 5.21 12.52 10.91
N PHE A 106 5.05 13.13 9.74
CA PHE A 106 4.14 12.61 8.72
C PHE A 106 4.60 11.24 8.19
N GLY A 107 5.89 11.11 7.85
CA GLY A 107 6.45 9.85 7.38
C GLY A 107 6.34 8.71 8.41
N ALA A 108 6.62 9.01 9.68
CA ALA A 108 6.52 8.03 10.76
C ALA A 108 5.05 7.60 11.03
N VAL A 109 4.11 8.55 11.06
CA VAL A 109 2.68 8.25 11.23
C VAL A 109 2.14 7.44 10.07
N TYR A 110 2.50 7.81 8.83
CA TYR A 110 2.09 7.07 7.64
C TYR A 110 2.67 5.65 7.64
N SER A 111 3.93 5.48 8.04
CA SER A 111 4.56 4.17 8.20
C SER A 111 3.79 3.27 9.17
N LEU A 112 3.40 3.80 10.33
CA LEU A 112 2.55 3.08 11.28
C LEU A 112 1.20 2.70 10.67
N ALA A 113 0.56 3.63 9.97
CA ALA A 113 -0.73 3.38 9.33
C ALA A 113 -0.63 2.22 8.32
N VAL A 114 0.42 2.19 7.49
CA VAL A 114 0.65 1.10 6.52
C VAL A 114 0.82 -0.24 7.21
N ILE A 115 1.62 -0.32 8.29
CA ILE A 115 1.81 -1.56 9.05
C ILE A 115 0.49 -2.02 9.67
N VAL A 116 -0.23 -1.11 10.33
CA VAL A 116 -1.53 -1.43 10.96
C VAL A 116 -2.55 -1.90 9.93
N CYS A 117 -2.65 -1.24 8.77
CA CYS A 117 -3.49 -1.70 7.67
C CYS A 117 -3.11 -3.09 7.17
N GLY A 118 -1.82 -3.39 7.05
CA GLY A 118 -1.32 -4.71 6.68
C GLY A 118 -1.73 -5.78 7.70
N ILE A 119 -1.60 -5.48 9.00
CA ILE A 119 -2.01 -6.40 10.07
C ILE A 119 -3.52 -6.62 10.04
N ILE A 120 -4.32 -5.55 9.93
CA ILE A 120 -5.78 -5.66 9.84
C ILE A 120 -6.18 -6.51 8.63
N PHE A 121 -5.58 -6.26 7.47
CA PHE A 121 -5.85 -7.04 6.26
C PHE A 121 -5.53 -8.53 6.43
N TYR A 122 -4.42 -8.85 7.10
CA TYR A 122 -4.06 -10.21 7.44
C TYR A 122 -5.07 -10.85 8.41
N ARG A 123 -5.47 -10.13 9.47
CA ARG A 123 -6.47 -10.59 10.44
C ARG A 123 -7.83 -10.84 9.80
N VAL A 124 -8.27 -9.97 8.91
CA VAL A 124 -9.52 -10.19 8.15
C VAL A 124 -9.49 -11.54 7.41
N ARG A 125 -8.37 -11.92 6.81
CA ARG A 125 -8.24 -13.21 6.14
C ARG A 125 -8.27 -14.38 7.10
N LEU A 126 -7.65 -14.27 8.26
CA LEU A 126 -7.61 -15.34 9.28
C LEU A 126 -8.95 -15.52 9.98
N GLU A 127 -9.58 -14.44 10.41
CA GLU A 127 -10.76 -14.49 11.28
C GLU A 127 -12.07 -14.62 10.47
N PHE A 128 -12.18 -13.93 9.34
CA PHE A 128 -13.39 -13.92 8.52
C PHE A 128 -13.28 -14.77 7.25
N GLY A 129 -12.11 -15.27 6.94
CA GLY A 129 -11.87 -16.19 5.83
C GLY A 129 -11.81 -15.56 4.44
N LEU A 130 -11.76 -16.44 3.43
CA LEU A 130 -11.55 -16.07 2.03
C LEU A 130 -12.63 -15.13 1.50
N TYR A 131 -13.91 -15.42 1.78
CA TYR A 131 -15.04 -14.68 1.23
C TYR A 131 -15.00 -13.17 1.59
N HIS A 132 -14.80 -12.86 2.86
CA HIS A 132 -14.75 -11.47 3.33
C HIS A 132 -13.52 -10.72 2.80
N THR A 133 -12.40 -11.41 2.67
CA THR A 133 -11.17 -10.82 2.11
C THR A 133 -11.36 -10.46 0.63
N VAL A 134 -11.92 -11.36 -0.15
CA VAL A 134 -12.23 -11.11 -1.57
C VAL A 134 -13.26 -10.00 -1.73
N TRP A 135 -14.29 -9.98 -0.87
CA TRP A 135 -15.32 -8.95 -0.87
C TRP A 135 -14.74 -7.56 -0.55
N LEU A 136 -13.86 -7.46 0.45
CA LEU A 136 -13.14 -6.21 0.79
C LEU A 136 -12.34 -5.68 -0.40
N ILE A 137 -11.56 -6.55 -1.05
CA ILE A 137 -10.78 -6.16 -2.23
C ILE A 137 -11.70 -5.77 -3.39
N GLY A 138 -12.78 -6.51 -3.57
CA GLY A 138 -13.78 -6.22 -4.59
C GLY A 138 -14.35 -4.81 -4.46
N ILE A 139 -14.70 -4.39 -3.23
CA ILE A 139 -15.16 -3.02 -2.97
C ILE A 139 -14.09 -2.00 -3.39
N VAL A 140 -12.84 -2.19 -2.97
CA VAL A 140 -11.75 -1.27 -3.29
C VAL A 140 -11.56 -1.17 -4.81
N VAL A 141 -11.48 -2.30 -5.51
CA VAL A 141 -11.29 -2.33 -6.97
C VAL A 141 -12.47 -1.67 -7.70
N VAL A 142 -13.70 -1.96 -7.28
CA VAL A 142 -14.91 -1.38 -7.88
C VAL A 142 -14.97 0.13 -7.65
N THR A 143 -14.69 0.59 -6.44
CA THR A 143 -14.73 2.03 -6.12
C THR A 143 -13.66 2.81 -6.88
N ASP A 144 -12.44 2.31 -6.95
CA ASP A 144 -11.34 2.95 -7.70
C ASP A 144 -11.65 2.97 -9.21
N THR A 145 -12.13 1.84 -9.74
CA THR A 145 -12.48 1.72 -11.16
C THR A 145 -13.66 2.62 -11.51
N ALA A 146 -14.71 2.60 -10.70
CA ALA A 146 -15.87 3.46 -10.88
C ALA A 146 -15.49 4.95 -10.82
N GLY A 147 -14.68 5.35 -9.82
CA GLY A 147 -14.17 6.72 -9.70
C GLY A 147 -13.38 7.16 -10.91
N TYR A 148 -12.53 6.28 -11.46
CA TYR A 148 -11.79 6.58 -12.68
C TYR A 148 -12.70 6.74 -13.90
N PHE A 149 -13.65 5.83 -14.12
CA PHE A 149 -14.57 5.89 -15.27
C PHE A 149 -15.52 7.08 -15.17
N ILE A 150 -16.11 7.31 -14.01
CA ILE A 150 -17.03 8.43 -13.77
C ILE A 150 -16.30 9.75 -13.99
N GLY A 151 -15.11 9.93 -13.41
CA GLY A 151 -14.32 11.14 -13.60
C GLY A 151 -13.92 11.38 -15.05
N ARG A 152 -13.77 10.33 -15.86
CA ARG A 152 -13.43 10.44 -17.27
C ARG A 152 -14.63 10.70 -18.19
N ILE A 153 -15.80 10.12 -17.88
CA ILE A 153 -17.02 10.20 -18.71
C ILE A 153 -17.77 11.49 -18.43
N ILE A 154 -18.00 11.78 -17.14
CA ILE A 154 -18.80 12.94 -16.75
C ILE A 154 -18.00 14.22 -16.92
N GLY A 155 -16.68 14.17 -16.69
CA GLY A 155 -15.83 15.34 -16.67
C GLY A 155 -16.40 16.40 -15.73
N GLY A 156 -15.62 17.15 -15.04
CA GLY A 156 -16.15 18.15 -14.12
C GLY A 156 -15.08 19.15 -13.73
N PRO A 157 -15.43 20.17 -12.95
CA PRO A 157 -14.44 21.08 -12.40
C PRO A 157 -13.42 20.28 -11.58
N LYS A 158 -12.16 20.63 -11.67
CA LYS A 158 -11.06 19.97 -10.95
C LYS A 158 -11.22 20.20 -9.46
N VAL A 159 -11.25 19.12 -8.68
CA VAL A 159 -11.45 19.18 -7.22
C VAL A 159 -10.32 19.94 -6.52
N PHE A 160 -9.08 19.60 -6.84
CA PHE A 160 -7.88 20.28 -6.32
C PHE A 160 -6.81 20.43 -7.42
N PRO A 161 -6.88 21.50 -8.25
CA PRO A 161 -5.94 21.67 -9.36
C PRO A 161 -4.46 21.71 -8.96
N ARG A 162 -4.17 22.18 -7.73
CA ARG A 162 -2.80 22.29 -7.19
C ARG A 162 -2.23 20.96 -6.71
N ILE A 163 -3.05 20.01 -6.27
CA ILE A 163 -2.61 18.74 -5.69
C ILE A 163 -2.72 17.61 -6.72
N SER A 164 -3.80 17.58 -7.47
CA SER A 164 -4.04 16.57 -8.49
C SER A 164 -4.73 17.18 -9.72
N PRO A 165 -3.96 17.64 -10.71
CA PRO A 165 -4.49 18.32 -11.89
C PRO A 165 -5.35 17.43 -12.81
N LYS A 166 -5.33 16.11 -12.56
CA LYS A 166 -6.05 15.09 -13.36
C LYS A 166 -7.35 14.60 -12.73
N LYS A 167 -7.64 14.93 -11.45
CA LYS A 167 -8.86 14.50 -10.78
C LYS A 167 -9.97 15.53 -10.97
N THR A 168 -11.07 15.10 -11.59
CA THR A 168 -12.36 15.81 -11.70
C THR A 168 -13.34 15.23 -10.68
N TRP A 169 -14.44 15.96 -10.44
CA TRP A 169 -15.55 15.49 -9.59
C TRP A 169 -16.11 14.18 -10.10
#